data_616e383a00536548cd1806d538b1cf14
#
_entry.id   616e383a00536548cd1806d538b1cf14
#
_cell.length_a   1.000
_cell.length_b   1.000
_cell.length_c   1.000
_cell.angle_alpha   90.00
_cell.angle_beta   90.00
_cell.angle_gamma   90.00
#
_symmetry.space_group_name_H-M   'P 1'
#
loop_
_entity.id
_entity.type
_entity.pdbx_description
1 polymer ?
#
loop_
_entity_poly.entity_id
_entity_poly.type
_entity_poly.pdbx_seq_one_letter_code
_entity_poly.pdbx_strand_id
1 'polypeptide(L)'
;MLTIIESPLFSKLWRNYWTVEDHGEFAAYLPANPEAGDLISGSGGCRKIRWTRSGMGKRGGVRVIYTARLASGSVVLLTIYAKGVNDNIPAHILRKLAEELGHEG
;
A
#
# COMPACT_ATOMS: atom_id res chain seq x y z
N MET A 1 11.69 14.20 -0.15
CA MET A 1 11.05 12.99 -0.67
C MET A 1 10.70 12.04 0.48
N LEU A 2 9.54 11.44 0.44
CA LEU A 2 9.12 10.51 1.49
C LEU A 2 9.86 9.17 1.36
N THR A 3 10.12 8.55 2.50
CA THR A 3 10.75 7.22 2.55
C THR A 3 9.65 6.16 2.58
N ILE A 4 9.83 5.09 1.79
CA ILE A 4 8.91 3.95 1.84
C ILE A 4 9.34 3.00 2.95
N ILE A 5 8.36 2.60 3.76
CA ILE A 5 8.52 1.58 4.79
C ILE A 5 7.54 0.46 4.43
N GLU A 6 8.04 -0.76 4.27
CA GLU A 6 7.18 -1.91 3.99
C GLU A 6 6.89 -2.66 5.28
N SER A 7 5.61 -2.97 5.50
CA SER A 7 5.26 -3.86 6.59
C SER A 7 5.80 -5.26 6.31
N PRO A 8 5.97 -6.10 7.32
CA PRO A 8 6.35 -7.50 7.10
C PRO A 8 5.38 -8.23 6.17
N LEU A 9 4.09 -7.94 6.30
CA LEU A 9 3.07 -8.54 5.44
C LEU A 9 3.25 -8.12 3.98
N PHE A 10 3.44 -6.82 3.73
CA PHE A 10 3.67 -6.34 2.38
C PHE A 10 4.93 -6.95 1.77
N SER A 11 6.01 -6.97 2.52
CA SER A 11 7.29 -7.52 2.05
C SER A 11 7.16 -9.01 1.68
N LYS A 12 6.32 -9.73 2.42
CA LYS A 12 6.08 -11.16 2.15
C LYS A 12 5.24 -11.37 0.90
N LEU A 13 4.26 -10.49 0.65
CA LEU A 13 3.24 -10.73 -0.36
C LEU A 13 3.52 -10.15 -1.74
N TRP A 14 4.27 -9.06 -1.85
CA TRP A 14 4.35 -8.35 -3.13
C TRP A 14 4.91 -9.19 -4.27
N ARG A 15 5.81 -10.12 -3.97
CA ARG A 15 6.40 -10.99 -5.01
C ARG A 15 5.41 -11.95 -5.64
N ASN A 16 4.26 -12.17 -5.01
CA ASN A 16 3.20 -12.97 -5.58
C ASN A 16 2.46 -12.24 -6.70
N TYR A 17 2.63 -10.92 -6.79
CA TYR A 17 1.87 -10.08 -7.71
C TYR A 17 2.74 -9.31 -8.68
N TRP A 18 3.95 -8.93 -8.26
CA TRP A 18 4.80 -8.01 -8.99
C TRP A 18 6.16 -8.60 -9.32
N THR A 19 6.72 -8.15 -10.45
CA THR A 19 8.14 -8.32 -10.74
C THR A 19 8.92 -7.27 -9.94
N VAL A 20 10.25 -7.39 -9.94
CA VAL A 20 11.12 -6.37 -9.32
C VAL A 20 10.91 -5.02 -9.99
N GLU A 21 10.71 -5.01 -11.32
CA GLU A 21 10.45 -3.79 -12.08
C GLU A 21 9.16 -3.11 -11.65
N ASP A 22 8.07 -3.88 -11.48
CA ASP A 22 6.79 -3.36 -11.02
C ASP A 22 6.93 -2.73 -9.64
N HIS A 23 7.63 -3.43 -8.75
CA HIS A 23 7.88 -2.95 -7.40
C HIS A 23 8.67 -1.63 -7.42
N GLY A 24 9.70 -1.56 -8.26
CA GLY A 24 10.52 -0.36 -8.39
C GLY A 24 9.74 0.83 -8.92
N GLU A 25 8.87 0.60 -9.91
CA GLU A 25 8.02 1.66 -10.46
C GLU A 25 7.06 2.21 -9.40
N PHE A 26 6.46 1.32 -8.63
CA PHE A 26 5.55 1.72 -7.55
C PHE A 26 6.32 2.51 -6.47
N ALA A 27 7.49 2.03 -6.10
CA ALA A 27 8.31 2.66 -5.07
C ALA A 27 8.80 4.06 -5.48
N ALA A 28 8.95 4.29 -6.80
CA ALA A 28 9.32 5.61 -7.31
C ALA A 28 8.10 6.54 -7.39
N TYR A 29 6.94 5.99 -7.71
CA TYR A 29 5.73 6.77 -7.91
C TYR A 29 5.10 7.27 -6.61
N LEU A 30 4.93 6.38 -5.64
CA LEU A 30 4.12 6.69 -4.46
C LEU A 30 4.70 7.80 -3.57
N PRO A 31 6.00 7.83 -3.28
CA PRO A 31 6.53 8.93 -2.45
C PRO A 31 6.36 10.30 -3.08
N ALA A 32 6.32 10.37 -4.42
CA ALA A 32 6.08 11.62 -5.14
C ALA A 32 4.58 11.96 -5.22
N ASN A 33 3.71 10.98 -4.96
CA ASN A 33 2.25 11.13 -5.10
C ASN A 33 1.53 10.48 -3.92
N PRO A 34 1.80 10.90 -2.67
CA PRO A 34 1.28 10.17 -1.50
C PRO A 34 -0.24 10.24 -1.36
N GLU A 35 -0.90 11.14 -2.07
CA GLU A 35 -2.35 11.29 -2.03
C GLU A 35 -3.05 10.62 -3.21
N ALA A 36 -2.33 9.84 -4.01
CA ALA A 36 -2.89 9.23 -5.22
C ALA A 36 -3.97 8.19 -4.90
N GLY A 37 -3.87 7.48 -3.79
CA GLY A 37 -4.89 6.51 -3.40
C GLY A 37 -6.10 7.15 -2.76
N ASP A 38 -7.22 6.43 -2.75
CA ASP A 38 -8.47 6.88 -2.15
C ASP A 38 -8.47 6.61 -0.65
N LEU A 39 -8.89 7.61 0.13
CA LEU A 39 -9.01 7.46 1.57
C LEU A 39 -10.04 6.39 1.92
N ILE A 40 -9.69 5.55 2.89
CA ILE A 40 -10.59 4.52 3.42
C ILE A 40 -11.21 5.08 4.69
N SER A 41 -12.52 5.27 4.66
CA SER A 41 -13.25 5.83 5.80
C SER A 41 -13.07 4.97 7.04
N GLY A 42 -12.82 5.62 8.17
CA GLY A 42 -12.68 4.92 9.46
C GLY A 42 -11.37 4.19 9.68
N SER A 43 -10.42 4.33 8.76
CA SER A 43 -9.15 3.59 8.83
C SER A 43 -8.02 4.37 9.51
N GLY A 44 -8.27 5.61 9.92
CA GLY A 44 -7.24 6.43 10.54
C GLY A 44 -6.22 6.98 9.55
N GLY A 45 -6.64 7.15 8.29
CA GLY A 45 -5.79 7.77 7.27
C GLY A 45 -5.19 6.82 6.26
N CYS A 46 -5.63 5.56 6.25
CA CYS A 46 -5.18 4.63 5.22
C CYS A 46 -5.79 4.95 3.87
N ARG A 47 -5.03 4.68 2.82
CA ARG A 47 -5.47 4.88 1.43
C ARG A 47 -5.32 3.57 0.66
N LYS A 48 -6.15 3.41 -0.35
CA LYS A 48 -6.12 2.26 -1.25
C LYS A 48 -5.80 2.76 -2.65
N ILE A 49 -4.73 2.24 -3.25
CA ILE A 49 -4.35 2.60 -4.60
C ILE A 49 -4.37 1.37 -5.49
N ARG A 50 -4.86 1.57 -6.72
CA ARG A 50 -4.85 0.54 -7.76
C ARG A 50 -3.54 0.62 -8.53
N TRP A 51 -2.92 -0.54 -8.78
CA TRP A 51 -1.69 -0.60 -9.56
C TRP A 51 -1.76 -1.79 -10.50
N THR A 52 -1.28 -1.63 -11.73
CA THR A 52 -1.29 -2.72 -12.70
C THR A 52 -0.09 -3.65 -12.51
N ARG A 53 -0.27 -4.92 -12.91
CA ARG A 53 0.83 -5.89 -12.98
C ARG A 53 1.32 -5.99 -14.40
N SER A 54 2.64 -6.21 -14.57
CA SER A 54 3.24 -6.41 -15.89
C SER A 54 2.56 -7.53 -16.65
N GLY A 55 2.20 -7.27 -17.91
CA GLY A 55 1.62 -8.27 -18.79
C GLY A 55 0.17 -8.66 -18.52
N MET A 56 -0.44 -8.13 -17.49
CA MET A 56 -1.81 -8.51 -17.11
C MET A 56 -2.87 -7.48 -17.52
N GLY A 57 -2.46 -6.28 -17.91
CA GLY A 57 -3.38 -5.24 -18.26
C GLY A 57 -4.31 -4.86 -17.11
N LYS A 58 -5.48 -4.31 -17.45
CA LYS A 58 -6.42 -3.83 -16.42
C LYS A 58 -7.00 -4.94 -15.55
N ARG A 59 -7.10 -6.15 -16.08
CA ARG A 59 -7.68 -7.28 -15.34
C ARG A 59 -6.76 -7.81 -14.25
N GLY A 60 -5.45 -7.61 -14.42
CA GLY A 60 -4.48 -8.09 -13.47
C GLY A 60 -4.11 -7.09 -12.39
N GLY A 61 -4.90 -6.04 -12.24
CA GLY A 61 -4.61 -5.00 -11.27
C GLY A 61 -4.58 -5.50 -9.85
N VAL A 62 -3.71 -4.86 -9.04
CA VAL A 62 -3.64 -5.13 -7.61
C VAL A 62 -4.06 -3.90 -6.84
N ARG A 63 -4.34 -4.09 -5.57
CA ARG A 63 -4.63 -3.02 -4.63
C ARG A 63 -3.52 -2.98 -3.59
N VAL A 64 -3.03 -1.78 -3.29
CA VAL A 64 -2.08 -1.58 -2.20
C VAL A 64 -2.76 -0.69 -1.16
N ILE A 65 -2.72 -1.12 0.08
CA ILE A 65 -3.20 -0.31 1.21
C ILE A 65 -1.97 0.30 1.86
N TYR A 66 -1.98 1.61 2.03
CA TYR A 66 -0.85 2.34 2.60
C TYR A 66 -1.34 3.51 3.45
N THR A 67 -0.45 4.06 4.25
CA THR A 67 -0.72 5.29 4.98
C THR A 67 0.49 6.21 4.84
N ALA A 68 0.23 7.50 4.59
CA ALA A 68 1.29 8.50 4.50
C ALA A 68 1.44 9.17 5.86
N ARG A 69 2.67 9.21 6.36
CA ARG A 69 3.02 9.86 7.62
C ARG A 69 3.93 11.04 7.32
N LEU A 70 3.30 12.15 6.90
CA LEU A 70 4.03 13.30 6.42
C LEU A 70 4.94 13.91 7.49
N ALA A 71 4.49 13.89 8.75
CA ALA A 71 5.29 14.44 9.85
C ALA A 71 6.61 13.69 10.05
N SER A 72 6.63 12.39 9.79
CA SER A 72 7.84 11.59 9.89
C SER A 72 8.55 11.39 8.56
N GLY A 73 7.96 11.92 7.48
CA GLY A 73 8.55 11.81 6.13
C GLY A 73 8.48 10.42 5.54
N SER A 74 7.45 9.65 5.87
CA SER A 74 7.35 8.26 5.41
C SER A 74 5.99 7.91 4.81
N VAL A 75 6.01 6.88 3.95
CA VAL A 75 4.82 6.21 3.44
C VAL A 75 4.94 4.74 3.84
N VAL A 76 3.97 4.23 4.57
CA VAL A 76 4.00 2.87 5.09
C VAL A 76 3.08 1.99 4.24
N LEU A 77 3.64 0.96 3.60
CA LEU A 77 2.88 0.01 2.79
C LEU A 77 2.40 -1.11 3.70
N LEU A 78 1.08 -1.23 3.85
CA LEU A 78 0.48 -2.18 4.80
C LEU A 78 0.25 -3.56 4.21
N THR A 79 -0.39 -3.62 3.03
CA THR A 79 -0.67 -4.90 2.38
C THR A 79 -0.91 -4.70 0.88
N ILE A 80 -0.87 -5.81 0.15
CA ILE A 80 -1.13 -5.86 -1.29
C ILE A 80 -1.99 -7.09 -1.57
N TYR A 81 -2.96 -6.96 -2.48
CA TYR A 81 -3.83 -8.08 -2.86
C TYR A 81 -4.37 -7.87 -4.28
N ALA A 82 -4.80 -8.96 -4.90
CA ALA A 82 -5.40 -8.89 -6.24
C ALA A 82 -6.84 -8.35 -6.14
N LYS A 83 -7.27 -7.68 -7.20
CA LYS A 83 -8.66 -7.21 -7.31
C LYS A 83 -9.62 -8.37 -7.07
N GLY A 84 -10.66 -8.13 -6.27
CA GLY A 84 -11.67 -9.14 -5.96
C GLY A 84 -11.32 -10.04 -4.78
N VAL A 85 -10.09 -9.97 -4.30
CA VAL A 85 -9.65 -10.72 -3.13
C VAL A 85 -9.47 -9.71 -1.99
N ASN A 86 -10.07 -9.97 -0.84
CA ASN A 86 -9.93 -9.11 0.34
C ASN A 86 -10.36 -7.66 0.13
N ASP A 87 -11.26 -7.39 -0.82
CA ASP A 87 -11.72 -6.02 -1.07
C ASP A 87 -12.43 -5.38 0.12
N ASN A 88 -12.83 -6.18 1.09
CA ASN A 88 -13.59 -5.72 2.25
C ASN A 88 -12.85 -5.89 3.57
N ILE A 89 -11.55 -5.62 3.58
CA ILE A 89 -10.81 -5.60 4.83
C ILE A 89 -11.42 -4.53 5.74
N PRO A 90 -11.87 -4.88 6.94
CA PRO A 90 -12.51 -3.89 7.82
C PRO A 90 -11.58 -2.73 8.15
N ALA A 91 -12.12 -1.51 8.15
CA ALA A 91 -11.33 -0.32 8.40
C ALA A 91 -10.63 -0.34 9.76
N HIS A 92 -11.27 -0.94 10.79
CA HIS A 92 -10.66 -1.01 12.12
C HIS A 92 -9.42 -1.91 12.14
N ILE A 93 -9.37 -2.92 11.28
CA ILE A 93 -8.19 -3.78 11.16
C ILE A 93 -7.05 -3.00 10.52
N LEU A 94 -7.36 -2.21 9.48
CA LEU A 94 -6.35 -1.38 8.82
C LEU A 94 -5.79 -0.33 9.77
N ARG A 95 -6.66 0.29 10.57
CA ARG A 95 -6.23 1.26 11.58
C ARG A 95 -5.28 0.62 12.58
N LYS A 96 -5.62 -0.58 13.05
CA LYS A 96 -4.78 -1.30 14.01
C LYS A 96 -3.41 -1.62 13.42
N LEU A 97 -3.36 -2.09 12.19
CA LEU A 97 -2.09 -2.38 11.51
C LEU A 97 -1.24 -1.11 11.38
N ALA A 98 -1.87 0.00 10.99
CA ALA A 98 -1.15 1.26 10.86
C ALA A 98 -0.61 1.75 12.20
N GLU A 99 -1.37 1.60 13.27
CA GLU A 99 -0.95 2.01 14.61
C GLU A 99 0.23 1.17 15.11
N GLU A 100 0.19 -0.15 14.89
CA GLU A 100 1.27 -1.04 15.29
C GLU A 100 2.57 -0.67 14.61
N LEU A 101 2.54 -0.37 13.31
CA LEU A 101 3.72 0.03 12.57
C LEU A 101 4.20 1.42 12.97
N GLY A 102 3.30 2.26 13.47
CA GLY A 102 3.64 3.60 13.92
C GLY A 102 4.50 3.63 15.16
N HIS A 103 4.44 2.60 15.98
CA HIS A 103 5.21 2.53 17.22
C HIS A 103 6.67 2.14 17.01
N GLU A 104 7.01 1.68 15.83
CA GLU A 104 8.37 1.22 15.53
C GLU A 104 9.26 2.33 14.95
N GLY A 105 8.67 3.46 14.63
CA GLY A 105 9.40 4.55 13.95
C GLY A 105 9.97 5.58 14.89
#